data_2745578f3e3838e55837df300c8433ab
#
_entry.id   2745578f3e3838e55837df300c8433ab
#
_cell.length_a   1.000
_cell.length_b   1.000
_cell.length_c   1.000
_cell.angle_alpha   90.00
_cell.angle_beta   90.00
_cell.angle_gamma   90.00
#
_symmetry.space_group_name_H-M   'P 1'
#
loop_
_entity.id
_entity.type
_entity.pdbx_description
1 polymer ?
#
loop_
_entity_poly.entity_id
_entity_poly.type
_entity_poly.pdbx_seq_one_letter_code
_entity_poly.pdbx_strand_id
1 'polypeptide(L)'
;DQCLLVFETEAFSAWVESLFEAQGGYSASNRKMVAQRKVLNSRAKPCEVDNSGRIHLSPQQRDSASLDKDVVIVGDTDHFEIWDEERWNQFVEDTDVASLVS
;
A
#
# COMPACT_ATOMS: atom_id res chain seq x y z
N ASP A 1 8.85 4.52 0.72
CA ASP A 1 7.94 3.37 0.80
C ASP A 1 8.51 2.18 0.04
N GLN A 2 8.23 0.97 0.52
CA GLN A 2 8.74 -0.26 -0.08
C GLN A 2 7.98 -0.65 -1.34
N CYS A 3 6.70 -0.30 -1.43
CA CYS A 3 5.82 -0.67 -2.53
C CYS A 3 4.68 0.32 -2.67
N LEU A 4 3.91 0.19 -3.75
CA LEU A 4 2.63 0.88 -3.88
C LEU A 4 1.53 -0.04 -3.36
N LEU A 5 0.63 0.50 -2.56
CA LEU A 5 -0.58 -0.18 -2.12
C LEU A 5 -1.73 0.24 -3.03
N VAL A 6 -2.47 -0.74 -3.54
CA VAL A 6 -3.60 -0.49 -4.45
C VAL A 6 -4.87 -1.05 -3.85
N PHE A 7 -5.85 -0.18 -3.64
CA PHE A 7 -7.14 -0.50 -3.03
C PHE A 7 -8.28 -0.18 -3.98
N GLU A 8 -9.37 -0.92 -3.86
CA GLU A 8 -10.64 -0.39 -4.34
C GLU A 8 -10.99 0.83 -3.48
N THR A 9 -11.69 1.80 -4.06
CA THR A 9 -11.96 3.08 -3.39
C THR A 9 -12.61 2.90 -2.02
N GLU A 10 -13.58 2.00 -1.90
CA GLU A 10 -14.28 1.76 -0.64
C GLU A 10 -13.39 1.03 0.37
N ALA A 11 -12.56 0.10 -0.09
CA ALA A 11 -11.67 -0.66 0.78
C ALA A 11 -10.58 0.21 1.40
N PHE A 12 -10.16 1.26 0.72
CA PHE A 12 -9.15 2.18 1.25
C PHE A 12 -9.61 2.85 2.55
N SER A 13 -10.83 3.36 2.57
CA SER A 13 -11.37 4.01 3.79
C SER A 13 -11.45 3.04 4.96
N ALA A 14 -11.90 1.81 4.71
CA ALA A 14 -11.96 0.77 5.74
C ALA A 14 -10.56 0.43 6.27
N TRP A 15 -9.58 0.36 5.39
CA TRP A 15 -8.19 0.09 5.77
C TRP A 15 -7.64 1.21 6.67
N VAL A 16 -7.87 2.47 6.30
CA VAL A 16 -7.41 3.61 7.12
C VAL A 16 -8.02 3.54 8.52
N GLU A 17 -9.32 3.29 8.63
CA GLU A 17 -9.99 3.15 9.93
C GLU A 17 -9.41 1.99 10.75
N SER A 18 -9.08 0.86 10.11
CA SER A 18 -8.50 -0.30 10.79
C SER A 18 -7.17 0.01 11.48
N LEU A 19 -6.39 0.93 10.92
CA LEU A 19 -5.11 1.34 11.52
C LEU A 19 -5.31 2.04 12.86
N PHE A 20 -6.39 2.80 13.00
CA PHE A 20 -6.72 3.49 14.26
C PHE A 20 -7.41 2.56 15.25
N GLU A 21 -8.18 1.61 14.80
CA GLU A 21 -8.82 0.61 15.67
C GLU A 21 -7.80 -0.17 16.49
N ALA A 22 -6.66 -0.48 15.91
CA ALA A 22 -5.56 -1.16 16.60
C ALA A 22 -5.02 -0.32 17.78
N GLN A 23 -5.29 0.98 17.80
CA GLN A 23 -4.87 1.90 18.86
C GLN A 23 -6.04 2.37 19.73
N GLY A 24 -7.17 1.68 19.70
CA GLY A 24 -8.35 2.01 20.49
C GLY A 24 -9.40 2.87 19.76
N GLY A 25 -9.22 3.11 18.47
CA GLY A 25 -10.15 3.87 17.64
C GLY A 25 -9.69 5.30 17.36
N TYR A 26 -10.22 5.86 16.27
CA TYR A 26 -9.92 7.24 15.88
C TYR A 26 -10.64 8.21 16.82
N SER A 27 -9.92 9.24 17.28
CA SER A 27 -10.50 10.33 18.08
C SER A 27 -10.21 11.69 17.43
N ALA A 28 -11.25 12.44 17.14
CA ALA A 28 -11.13 13.79 16.59
C ALA A 28 -10.47 14.78 17.56
N SER A 29 -10.42 14.45 18.85
CA SER A 29 -9.75 15.28 19.86
C SER A 29 -8.25 14.97 19.99
N ASN A 30 -7.78 13.87 19.39
CA ASN A 30 -6.37 13.49 19.39
C ASN A 30 -5.68 14.12 18.18
N ARG A 31 -4.89 15.17 18.42
CA ARG A 31 -4.23 15.93 17.34
C ARG A 31 -3.28 15.09 16.50
N LYS A 32 -2.59 14.13 17.11
CA LYS A 32 -1.69 13.23 16.39
C LYS A 32 -2.48 12.35 15.42
N MET A 33 -3.59 11.78 15.84
CA MET A 33 -4.44 10.95 14.98
C MET A 33 -5.05 11.75 13.84
N VAL A 34 -5.49 12.98 14.11
CA VAL A 34 -6.03 13.87 13.08
C VAL A 34 -4.99 14.16 12.01
N ALA A 35 -3.77 14.46 12.42
CA ALA A 35 -2.66 14.72 11.48
C ALA A 35 -2.30 13.46 10.67
N GLN A 36 -2.22 12.30 11.31
CA GLN A 36 -1.91 11.04 10.66
C GLN A 36 -2.95 10.70 9.59
N ARG A 37 -4.23 10.84 9.92
CA ARG A 37 -5.32 10.56 8.98
C ARG A 37 -5.29 11.48 7.77
N LYS A 38 -5.04 12.77 8.00
CA LYS A 38 -4.91 13.75 6.90
C LYS A 38 -3.78 13.40 5.96
N VAL A 39 -2.62 13.04 6.50
CA VAL A 39 -1.46 12.69 5.69
C VAL A 39 -1.73 11.42 4.88
N LEU A 40 -2.30 10.39 5.50
CA LEU A 40 -2.64 9.15 4.78
C LEU A 40 -3.61 9.42 3.63
N ASN A 41 -4.68 10.18 3.90
CA ASN A 41 -5.66 10.51 2.87
C ASN A 41 -5.05 11.34 1.75
N SER A 42 -4.13 12.23 2.06
CA SER A 42 -3.48 13.08 1.05
C SER A 42 -2.55 12.30 0.12
N ARG A 43 -2.03 11.16 0.57
CA ARG A 43 -1.15 10.29 -0.23
C ARG A 43 -1.91 9.43 -1.22
N ALA A 44 -3.20 9.22 -0.98
CA ALA A 44 -4.04 8.43 -1.86
C ALA A 44 -4.32 9.19 -3.15
N LYS A 45 -4.04 8.57 -4.29
CA LYS A 45 -4.28 9.14 -5.60
C LYS A 45 -5.19 8.21 -6.38
N PRO A 46 -6.28 8.72 -6.98
CA PRO A 46 -7.12 7.90 -7.83
C PRO A 46 -6.32 7.41 -9.03
N CYS A 47 -6.58 6.18 -9.43
CA CYS A 47 -5.94 5.56 -10.56
C CYS A 47 -7.01 4.83 -11.36
N GLU A 48 -7.07 5.07 -12.66
CA GLU A 48 -8.06 4.45 -13.52
C GLU A 48 -7.51 3.16 -14.12
N VAL A 49 -8.40 2.16 -14.23
CA VAL A 49 -8.13 0.95 -14.99
C VAL A 49 -8.72 1.13 -16.37
N ASP A 50 -7.90 1.00 -17.41
CA ASP A 50 -8.37 1.17 -18.79
C ASP A 50 -9.17 -0.07 -19.26
N ASN A 51 -9.72 0.01 -20.47
CA ASN A 51 -10.53 -1.07 -21.04
C ASN A 51 -9.77 -2.38 -21.27
N SER A 52 -8.45 -2.33 -21.25
CA SER A 52 -7.57 -3.50 -21.39
C SER A 52 -7.14 -4.08 -20.04
N GLY A 53 -7.64 -3.51 -18.94
CA GLY A 53 -7.24 -3.92 -17.59
C GLY A 53 -5.90 -3.39 -17.14
N ARG A 54 -5.42 -2.30 -17.73
CA ARG A 54 -4.13 -1.70 -17.38
C ARG A 54 -4.30 -0.55 -16.41
N ILE A 55 -3.40 -0.48 -15.47
CA ILE A 55 -3.29 0.64 -14.51
C ILE A 55 -2.13 1.52 -14.97
N HIS A 56 -2.38 2.82 -15.06
CA HIS A 56 -1.37 3.79 -15.45
C HIS A 56 -0.82 4.49 -14.21
N LEU A 57 0.46 4.30 -13.95
CA LEU A 57 1.15 4.93 -12.82
C LEU A 57 1.85 6.19 -13.28
N SER A 58 1.69 7.28 -12.51
CA SER A 58 2.43 8.51 -12.77
C SER A 58 3.92 8.31 -12.46
N PRO A 59 4.82 9.14 -13.02
CA PRO A 59 6.23 9.10 -12.63
C PRO A 59 6.44 9.27 -11.13
N GLN A 60 5.64 10.10 -10.48
CA GLN A 60 5.71 10.33 -9.04
C GLN A 60 5.36 9.07 -8.24
N GLN A 61 4.33 8.34 -8.67
CA GLN A 61 3.96 7.07 -8.03
C GLN A 61 5.06 6.03 -8.19
N ARG A 62 5.66 5.93 -9.37
CA ARG A 62 6.77 5.02 -9.60
C ARG A 62 7.99 5.36 -8.75
N ASP A 63 8.31 6.65 -8.64
CA ASP A 63 9.44 7.11 -7.84
C ASP A 63 9.23 6.84 -6.35
N SER A 64 8.02 7.03 -5.84
CA SER A 64 7.72 6.84 -4.42
C SER A 64 7.97 5.41 -3.93
N ALA A 65 7.82 4.42 -4.80
CA ALA A 65 8.08 3.02 -4.48
C ALA A 65 9.36 2.49 -5.14
N SER A 66 10.14 3.36 -5.75
CA SER A 66 11.38 3.03 -6.46
C SER A 66 11.18 1.97 -7.54
N LEU A 67 10.06 2.03 -8.25
CA LEU A 67 9.76 1.11 -9.33
C LEU A 67 10.63 1.41 -10.54
N ASP A 68 11.30 0.39 -11.03
CA ASP A 68 12.09 0.47 -12.26
C ASP A 68 11.32 -0.22 -13.40
N LYS A 69 11.98 -1.05 -14.17
CA LYS A 69 11.43 -1.64 -15.39
C LYS A 69 10.46 -2.79 -15.09
N ASP A 70 10.87 -3.72 -14.24
CA ASP A 70 10.10 -4.93 -13.95
C ASP A 70 9.47 -4.84 -12.56
N VAL A 71 8.20 -5.24 -12.48
CA VAL A 71 7.44 -5.17 -11.23
C VAL A 71 6.79 -6.51 -10.92
N VAL A 72 6.50 -6.73 -9.63
CA VAL A 72 5.77 -7.89 -9.13
C VAL A 72 4.49 -7.40 -8.47
N ILE A 73 3.38 -8.05 -8.78
CA ILE A 73 2.08 -7.75 -8.16
C ILE A 73 1.79 -8.84 -7.13
N VAL A 74 1.57 -8.42 -5.89
CA VAL A 74 1.36 -9.32 -4.75
C VAL A 74 0.02 -9.02 -4.12
N GLY A 75 -0.82 -10.03 -3.98
CA GLY A 75 -2.09 -9.91 -3.28
C GLY A 75 -1.90 -9.95 -1.76
N ASP A 76 -2.67 -9.12 -1.05
CA ASP A 76 -2.68 -9.09 0.40
C ASP A 76 -4.09 -8.73 0.88
N THR A 77 -4.74 -9.62 1.57
CA THR A 77 -6.06 -9.55 2.21
C THR A 77 -7.12 -8.65 1.53
N ASP A 78 -6.96 -7.33 1.58
CA ASP A 78 -7.94 -6.33 1.14
C ASP A 78 -7.40 -5.37 0.07
N HIS A 79 -6.17 -5.60 -0.38
CA HIS A 79 -5.52 -4.78 -1.39
C HIS A 79 -4.49 -5.62 -2.14
N PHE A 80 -3.88 -5.03 -3.14
CA PHE A 80 -2.67 -5.60 -3.71
C PHE A 80 -1.54 -4.59 -3.71
N GLU A 81 -0.33 -5.09 -3.88
CA GLU A 81 0.89 -4.32 -3.81
C GLU A 81 1.63 -4.41 -5.13
N ILE A 82 2.25 -3.30 -5.54
CA ILE A 82 3.14 -3.28 -6.70
C ILE A 82 4.55 -3.01 -6.19
N TRP A 83 5.41 -3.99 -6.39
CA TRP A 83 6.81 -3.94 -5.95
C TRP A 83 7.73 -3.86 -7.15
N ASP A 84 8.84 -3.17 -7.00
CA ASP A 84 9.98 -3.34 -7.88
C ASP A 84 10.49 -4.79 -7.75
N GLU A 85 10.79 -5.46 -8.87
CA GLU A 85 11.13 -6.88 -8.84
C GLU A 85 12.38 -7.18 -8.00
N GLU A 86 13.42 -6.38 -8.12
CA GLU A 86 14.64 -6.58 -7.32
C GLU A 86 14.39 -6.39 -5.83
N ARG A 87 13.59 -5.39 -5.48
CA ARG A 87 13.23 -5.14 -4.08
C ARG A 87 12.36 -6.25 -3.52
N TRP A 88 11.44 -6.79 -4.32
CA TRP A 88 10.64 -7.94 -3.91
C TRP A 88 11.50 -9.16 -3.64
N ASN A 89 12.44 -9.46 -4.53
CA ASN A 89 13.34 -10.59 -4.36
C ASN A 89 14.19 -10.46 -3.08
N GLN A 90 14.65 -9.25 -2.79
CA GLN A 90 15.40 -8.99 -1.56
C GLN A 90 14.52 -9.17 -0.31
N PHE A 91 13.28 -8.69 -0.38
CA PHE A 91 12.31 -8.86 0.71
C PHE A 91 12.04 -10.35 0.99
N VAL A 92 11.89 -11.15 -0.05
CA VAL A 92 11.68 -12.59 0.07
C VAL A 92 12.90 -13.26 0.72
N GLU A 93 14.11 -12.92 0.29
CA GLU A 93 15.34 -13.46 0.88
C GLU A 93 15.46 -13.12 2.37
N ASP A 94 15.07 -11.91 2.77
CA ASP A 94 15.19 -11.43 4.13
C ASP A 94 14.07 -11.96 5.05
N THR A 95 13.06 -12.63 4.48
CA THR A 95 11.91 -13.10 5.23
C THR A 95 12.02 -14.60 5.55
N ASP A 96 11.98 -14.93 6.82
CA ASP A 96 12.06 -16.31 7.29
C ASP A 96 10.68 -16.97 7.27
N VAL A 97 10.35 -17.61 6.15
CA VAL A 97 9.10 -18.39 6.01
C VAL A 97 9.25 -19.78 6.62
N ALA A 98 10.45 -20.33 6.61
CA ALA A 98 10.70 -21.69 7.09
C ALA A 98 10.33 -21.86 8.58
N SER A 99 10.57 -20.86 9.41
CA SER A 99 10.21 -20.92 10.82
C SER A 99 8.71 -20.91 11.07
N LEU A 100 7.93 -20.39 10.12
CA LEU A 100 6.47 -20.37 10.23
C LEU A 100 5.86 -21.74 9.93
N VAL A 101 6.41 -22.49 8.98
CA VAL A 101 5.86 -23.75 8.52
C VAL A 101 6.50 -24.99 9.15
N SER A 102 7.56 -24.82 9.92
CA SER A 102 8.26 -25.94 10.58
C SER A 102 7.75 -26.25 12.00
#